data_a250675fe3b1c6b8cb6faaabe0ec8e2f
#
_entry.id   a250675fe3b1c6b8cb6faaabe0ec8e2f
#
_cell.length_a   1.000
_cell.length_b   1.000
_cell.length_c   1.000
_cell.angle_alpha   90.00
_cell.angle_beta   90.00
_cell.angle_gamma   90.00
#
_symmetry.space_group_name_H-M   'P 1'
#
loop_
_entity.id
_entity.type
_entity.pdbx_description
1 polymer ?
#
loop_
_entity_poly.entity_id
_entity_poly.type
_entity_poly.pdbx_seq_one_letter_code
_entity_poly.pdbx_strand_id
1 'polypeptide(L)'
;MIVRILGEGQLEVDDSAAAELNDLDAKLEAAVEKNDEAGYRAARDALLERVRSLGTPVGVEVLEPSALILPQADLTMDEVRKLLTDEGLIPG
;
A
#
# COMPACT_ATOMS: atom_id res chain seq x y z
N MET A 1 -2.26 -5.05 -12.67
CA MET A 1 -2.62 -5.46 -11.29
C MET A 1 -3.43 -4.39 -10.61
N ILE A 2 -4.27 -4.76 -9.68
CA ILE A 2 -5.08 -3.83 -8.93
C ILE A 2 -4.40 -3.49 -7.62
N VAL A 3 -4.24 -2.20 -7.36
CA VAL A 3 -3.71 -1.70 -6.08
C VAL A 3 -4.82 -0.93 -5.39
N ARG A 4 -5.11 -1.29 -4.15
CA ARG A 4 -6.13 -0.62 -3.36
C ARG A 4 -5.48 0.29 -2.33
N ILE A 5 -5.91 1.54 -2.30
CA ILE A 5 -5.48 2.48 -1.25
C ILE A 5 -6.68 2.68 -0.33
N LEU A 6 -6.49 2.33 0.94
CA LEU A 6 -7.57 2.46 1.92
C LEU A 6 -8.04 3.91 1.98
N GLY A 7 -9.36 4.08 1.86
CA GLY A 7 -9.96 5.40 1.89
C GLY A 7 -9.97 6.14 0.55
N GLU A 8 -9.25 5.64 -0.46
CA GLU A 8 -9.20 6.32 -1.76
C GLU A 8 -9.77 5.49 -2.91
N GLY A 9 -9.71 4.18 -2.83
CA GLY A 9 -10.25 3.32 -3.87
C GLY A 9 -9.20 2.45 -4.53
N GLN A 10 -9.49 2.02 -5.76
CA GLN A 10 -8.65 1.08 -6.50
C GLN A 10 -8.05 1.74 -7.72
N LEU A 11 -6.82 1.30 -8.05
CA LEU A 11 -6.08 1.78 -9.21
C LEU A 11 -5.55 0.58 -9.98
N GLU A 12 -5.63 0.65 -11.31
CA GLU A 12 -5.01 -0.34 -12.18
C GLU A 12 -3.57 0.10 -12.46
N VAL A 13 -2.62 -0.76 -12.18
CA VAL A 13 -1.19 -0.51 -12.39
C VAL A 13 -0.63 -1.59 -13.28
N ASP A 14 0.27 -1.21 -14.19
CA ASP A 14 0.91 -2.17 -15.09
C ASP A 14 1.73 -3.18 -14.29
N ASP A 15 1.66 -4.44 -14.67
CA ASP A 15 2.39 -5.52 -13.98
C ASP A 15 3.90 -5.30 -13.98
N SER A 16 4.42 -4.56 -14.94
CA SER A 16 5.85 -4.24 -15.00
C SER A 16 6.32 -3.42 -13.80
N ALA A 17 5.41 -2.76 -13.09
CA ALA A 17 5.72 -1.98 -11.90
C ALA A 17 5.73 -2.82 -10.62
N ALA A 18 5.37 -4.08 -10.69
CA ALA A 18 5.22 -4.93 -9.50
C ALA A 18 6.49 -5.00 -8.66
N ALA A 19 7.64 -5.17 -9.29
CA ALA A 19 8.91 -5.28 -8.57
C ALA A 19 9.24 -4.00 -7.81
N GLU A 20 9.03 -2.84 -8.43
CA GLU A 20 9.27 -1.55 -7.79
C GLU A 20 8.33 -1.33 -6.61
N LEU A 21 7.05 -1.63 -6.80
CA LEU A 21 6.06 -1.44 -5.73
C LEU A 21 6.30 -2.40 -4.57
N ASN A 22 6.67 -3.63 -4.86
CA ASN A 22 6.99 -4.60 -3.80
C ASN A 22 8.22 -4.16 -3.00
N ASP A 23 9.19 -3.55 -3.66
CA ASP A 23 10.39 -3.01 -3.01
C ASP A 23 10.03 -1.89 -2.03
N LEU A 24 9.17 -0.97 -2.48
CA LEU A 24 8.71 0.12 -1.62
C LEU A 24 7.87 -0.40 -0.46
N ASP A 25 7.03 -1.40 -0.72
CA ASP A 25 6.21 -2.02 0.31
C ASP A 25 7.08 -2.71 1.36
N ALA A 26 8.15 -3.38 0.94
CA ALA A 26 9.08 -4.02 1.85
C ALA A 26 9.77 -2.99 2.76
N LYS A 27 10.09 -1.82 2.22
CA LYS A 27 10.68 -0.74 3.02
C LYS A 27 9.69 -0.23 4.06
N LEU A 28 8.42 -0.13 3.70
CA LEU A 28 7.37 0.28 4.62
C LEU A 28 7.23 -0.74 5.76
N GLU A 29 7.16 -2.01 5.44
CA GLU A 29 7.06 -3.07 6.44
C GLU A 29 8.27 -3.09 7.37
N ALA A 30 9.47 -2.92 6.82
CA ALA A 30 10.68 -2.89 7.61
C ALA A 30 10.67 -1.72 8.61
N ALA A 31 10.18 -0.56 8.18
CA ALA A 31 10.08 0.59 9.07
C ALA A 31 9.09 0.33 10.21
N VAL A 32 7.96 -0.32 9.92
CA VAL A 32 6.99 -0.69 10.95
C VAL A 32 7.61 -1.65 11.95
N GLU A 33 8.33 -2.67 11.46
CA GLU A 33 8.99 -3.65 12.33
C GLU A 33 10.04 -3.02 13.24
N LYS A 34 10.78 -2.05 12.71
CA LYS A 34 11.82 -1.34 13.46
C LYS A 34 11.28 -0.22 14.33
N ASN A 35 10.00 0.03 14.27
CA ASN A 35 9.36 1.13 14.97
C ASN A 35 9.94 2.48 14.54
N ASP A 36 10.30 2.59 13.27
CA ASP A 36 10.88 3.80 12.68
C ASP A 36 9.78 4.62 12.01
N GLU A 37 9.21 5.55 12.76
CA GLU A 37 8.10 6.35 12.27
C GLU A 37 8.47 7.24 11.10
N ALA A 38 9.65 7.85 11.13
CA ALA A 38 10.10 8.70 10.01
C ALA A 38 10.29 7.87 8.74
N GLY A 39 10.89 6.69 8.86
CA GLY A 39 11.05 5.77 7.74
C GLY A 39 9.71 5.28 7.20
N TYR A 40 8.77 5.00 8.09
CA TYR A 40 7.43 4.60 7.70
C TYR A 40 6.74 5.69 6.87
N ARG A 41 6.79 6.93 7.33
CA ARG A 41 6.15 8.04 6.61
C ARG A 41 6.77 8.24 5.24
N ALA A 42 8.09 8.19 5.16
CA ALA A 42 8.79 8.35 3.90
C ALA A 42 8.43 7.22 2.92
N ALA A 43 8.43 5.99 3.38
CA ALA A 43 8.09 4.83 2.55
C ALA A 43 6.63 4.88 2.12
N ARG A 44 5.73 5.22 3.04
CA ARG A 44 4.31 5.35 2.74
C ARG A 44 4.07 6.39 1.65
N ASP A 45 4.65 7.58 1.83
CA ASP A 45 4.43 8.68 0.89
C ASP A 45 5.02 8.35 -0.49
N ALA A 46 6.20 7.74 -0.51
CA ALA A 46 6.84 7.34 -1.77
C ALA A 46 5.99 6.29 -2.50
N LEU A 47 5.48 5.32 -1.77
CA LEU A 47 4.66 4.25 -2.34
C LEU A 47 3.34 4.79 -2.87
N LEU A 48 2.65 5.63 -2.10
CA LEU A 48 1.39 6.22 -2.52
C LEU A 48 1.57 7.11 -3.73
N GLU A 49 2.61 7.94 -3.72
CA GLU A 49 2.89 8.82 -4.85
C GLU A 49 3.17 8.02 -6.11
N ARG A 50 3.95 6.96 -5.98
CA ARG A 50 4.30 6.14 -7.14
C ARG A 50 3.07 5.43 -7.71
N VAL A 51 2.23 4.89 -6.86
CA VAL A 51 0.99 4.23 -7.28
C VAL A 51 0.06 5.22 -7.97
N ARG A 52 -0.07 6.42 -7.43
CA ARG A 52 -0.92 7.44 -8.05
C ARG A 52 -0.37 7.90 -9.39
N SER A 53 0.93 7.94 -9.52
CA SER A 53 1.60 8.33 -10.77
C SER A 53 1.43 7.27 -11.87
N LEU A 54 1.54 5.99 -11.48
CA LEU A 54 1.47 4.88 -12.43
C LEU A 54 0.06 4.35 -12.65
N GLY A 55 -0.82 4.56 -11.68
CA GLY A 55 -2.13 3.93 -11.67
C GLY A 55 -3.19 4.69 -12.41
N THR A 56 -4.20 3.95 -12.88
CA THR A 56 -5.41 4.53 -13.47
C THR A 56 -6.58 4.15 -12.56
N PRO A 57 -7.39 5.13 -12.11
CA PRO A 57 -8.53 4.82 -11.24
C PRO A 57 -9.49 3.84 -11.90
N VAL A 58 -9.96 2.85 -11.14
CA VAL A 58 -10.96 1.89 -11.60
C VAL A 58 -12.17 1.94 -10.67
N GLY A 59 -13.33 1.63 -11.21
CA GLY A 59 -14.57 1.68 -10.46
C GLY A 59 -14.73 0.50 -9.50
N VAL A 60 -15.71 0.62 -8.61
CA VAL A 60 -16.00 -0.42 -7.62
C VAL A 60 -16.57 -1.68 -8.26
N GLU A 61 -17.02 -1.60 -9.49
CA GLU A 61 -17.54 -2.74 -10.24
C GLU A 61 -16.42 -3.69 -10.70
N VAL A 62 -15.17 -3.30 -10.58
CA VAL A 62 -14.04 -4.18 -10.88
C VAL A 62 -13.91 -5.19 -9.75
N LEU A 63 -14.12 -6.47 -10.06
CA LEU A 63 -14.16 -7.54 -9.07
C LEU A 63 -12.84 -8.30 -8.92
N GLU A 64 -11.78 -7.83 -9.53
CA GLU A 64 -10.47 -8.46 -9.37
C GLU A 64 -9.94 -8.26 -7.95
N PRO A 65 -9.32 -9.29 -7.36
CA PRO A 65 -8.71 -9.12 -6.05
C PRO A 65 -7.55 -8.15 -6.13
N SER A 66 -7.37 -7.36 -5.08
CA SER A 66 -6.27 -6.42 -5.01
C SER A 66 -4.96 -7.17 -4.81
N ALA A 67 -3.98 -6.90 -5.69
CA ALA A 67 -2.65 -7.47 -5.57
C ALA A 67 -1.87 -6.83 -4.41
N LEU A 68 -2.22 -5.60 -4.08
CA LEU A 68 -1.55 -4.84 -3.03
C LEU A 68 -2.56 -3.93 -2.36
N ILE A 69 -2.55 -3.88 -1.03
CA ILE A 69 -3.40 -3.00 -0.25
C ILE A 69 -2.50 -2.06 0.54
N LEU A 70 -2.68 -0.76 0.32
CA LEU A 70 -1.85 0.27 0.92
C LEU A 70 -2.61 1.07 1.97
N PRO A 71 -1.93 1.56 3.01
CA PRO A 71 -2.57 2.43 3.99
C PRO A 71 -2.88 3.79 3.38
N GLN A 72 -3.92 4.42 3.89
CA GLN A 72 -4.23 5.79 3.49
C GLN A 72 -3.15 6.75 4.03
N ALA A 73 -3.07 7.94 3.42
CA ALA A 73 -1.97 8.87 3.69
C ALA A 73 -1.91 9.35 5.15
N ASP A 74 -3.02 9.37 5.86
CA ASP A 74 -3.07 9.83 7.24
C ASP A 74 -3.07 8.69 8.28
N LEU A 75 -2.89 7.45 7.82
CA LEU A 75 -2.86 6.31 8.74
C LEU A 75 -1.52 6.30 9.48
N THR A 76 -1.59 6.22 10.80
CA THR A 76 -0.37 6.20 11.62
C THR A 76 0.29 4.84 11.57
N MET A 77 1.58 4.81 11.95
CA MET A 77 2.33 3.57 12.02
C MET A 77 1.70 2.58 13.01
N ASP A 78 1.20 3.07 14.14
CA ASP A 78 0.54 2.22 15.13
C ASP A 78 -0.74 1.60 14.57
N GLU A 79 -1.50 2.36 13.80
CA GLU A 79 -2.71 1.85 13.16
C GLU A 79 -2.38 0.78 12.12
N VAL A 80 -1.33 1.00 11.33
CA VAL A 80 -0.88 0.01 10.34
C VAL A 80 -0.41 -1.27 11.04
N ARG A 81 0.37 -1.12 12.11
CA ARG A 81 0.84 -2.28 12.87
C ARG A 81 -0.32 -3.08 13.42
N LYS A 82 -1.33 -2.41 13.95
CA LYS A 82 -2.51 -3.07 14.47
C LYS A 82 -3.25 -3.84 13.40
N LEU A 83 -3.40 -3.26 12.23
CA LEU A 83 -4.05 -3.94 11.11
C LEU A 83 -3.27 -5.17 10.66
N LEU A 84 -1.95 -5.06 10.61
CA LEU A 84 -1.09 -6.17 10.21
C LEU A 84 -1.14 -7.33 11.21
N THR A 85 -1.25 -7.02 12.51
CA THR A 85 -1.26 -8.06 13.54
C THR A 85 -2.63 -8.68 13.74
N ASP A 86 -3.70 -7.88 13.68
CA ASP A 86 -5.04 -8.36 13.98
C ASP A 86 -5.65 -9.16 12.84
N GLU A 87 -5.53 -8.68 11.63
CA GLU A 87 -6.26 -9.22 10.50
C GLU A 87 -5.37 -9.75 9.40
N GLY A 88 -4.14 -9.31 9.37
CA GLY A 88 -3.41 -9.44 8.14
C GLY A 88 -4.18 -8.69 7.07
N LEU A 89 -4.00 -7.41 6.99
CA LEU A 89 -4.55 -6.57 5.93
C LEU A 89 -4.25 -7.14 4.56
N ILE A 90 -3.22 -7.90 4.52
CA ILE A 90 -2.80 -8.58 3.31
C ILE A 90 -3.23 -10.01 3.50
N PRO A 91 -4.29 -10.43 2.84
CA PRO A 91 -4.61 -11.84 2.86
C PRO A 91 -3.40 -12.53 2.28
N GLY A 92 -2.77 -13.22 3.12
CA GLY A 92 -1.59 -13.96 2.72
C GLY A 92 -1.92 -14.89 1.59
#